data_72655bcce8694b4bf34d0b51d791cec1
#
_entry.id   72655bcce8694b4bf34d0b51d791cec1
#
_cell.length_a   1.000
_cell.length_b   1.000
_cell.length_c   1.000
_cell.angle_alpha   90.00
_cell.angle_beta   90.00
_cell.angle_gamma   90.00
#
_symmetry.space_group_name_H-M   'P 1'
#
loop_
_entity.id
_entity.type
_entity.pdbx_description
1 polymer ?
#
loop_
_entity_poly.entity_id
_entity_poly.type
_entity_poly.pdbx_seq_one_letter_code
_entity_poly.pdbx_strand_id
1 'polypeptide(L)'
;MSGKPHPSNPILIVDDEAAILLAIDTALQIAGLSNTLTCQDSRRVMDLLARHPVEVLLLDLTMPHIDGRELLNRVNREFPEIPVIIVTGAVDVETAVLCMKSGAFDYVIKPVETDRLVSGVNRAVSFRELKRENFALKHHILADALEKPEAFTSIITNNKKMLSIFQYIESIAQTSQPVLIRGETGVGKELIARTLHTLSGLEGAFVAVNVAGLDDNVFSDTLFGHVRGAFTGAERDRRGLIEQASGGTLFLDEI
;
A
#
# COMPACT_ATOMS: atom_id res chain seq x y z
N MET A 1 6.22 11.35 -11.54
CA MET A 1 5.38 11.71 -10.36
C MET A 1 4.97 10.40 -9.73
N SER A 2 5.60 10.03 -8.62
CA SER A 2 5.29 8.81 -7.87
C SER A 2 3.85 8.92 -7.36
N GLY A 3 2.94 8.09 -7.86
CA GLY A 3 1.59 7.99 -7.33
C GLY A 3 1.67 7.59 -5.87
N LYS A 4 1.32 8.50 -4.95
CA LYS A 4 1.16 8.16 -3.54
C LYS A 4 0.08 7.08 -3.48
N PRO A 5 0.28 5.98 -2.75
CA PRO A 5 -0.74 4.96 -2.62
C PRO A 5 -1.98 5.59 -2.00
N HIS A 6 -3.08 5.61 -2.73
CA HIS A 6 -4.39 5.87 -2.13
C HIS A 6 -4.70 4.66 -1.25
N PRO A 7 -4.92 4.83 0.06
CA PRO A 7 -5.27 3.71 0.92
C PRO A 7 -6.59 3.10 0.43
N SER A 8 -6.59 1.79 0.22
CA SER A 8 -7.77 1.04 -0.24
C SER A 8 -8.93 1.12 0.76
N ASN A 9 -8.60 1.25 2.05
CA ASN A 9 -9.57 1.42 3.12
C ASN A 9 -9.51 2.85 3.68
N PRO A 10 -10.61 3.36 4.28
CA PRO A 10 -10.65 4.71 4.81
C PRO A 10 -9.74 4.93 6.02
N ILE A 11 -9.30 6.17 6.18
CA ILE A 11 -8.69 6.70 7.40
C ILE A 11 -9.84 7.17 8.29
N LEU A 12 -9.98 6.60 9.48
CA LEU A 12 -10.99 7.01 10.45
C LEU A 12 -10.44 8.14 11.34
N ILE A 13 -11.12 9.27 11.36
CA ILE A 13 -10.78 10.45 12.16
C ILE A 13 -11.80 10.57 13.29
N VAL A 14 -11.34 10.56 14.54
CA VAL A 14 -12.18 10.59 15.74
C VAL A 14 -11.80 11.75 16.63
N ASP A 15 -12.73 12.70 16.78
CA ASP A 15 -12.59 13.91 17.58
C ASP A 15 -13.99 14.45 17.88
N ASP A 16 -14.26 14.95 19.07
CA ASP A 16 -15.57 15.49 19.42
C ASP A 16 -15.81 16.90 18.85
N GLU A 17 -14.76 17.60 18.42
CA GLU A 17 -14.84 18.90 17.80
C GLU A 17 -14.98 18.82 16.27
N ALA A 18 -16.17 19.18 15.74
CA ALA A 18 -16.43 19.18 14.29
C ALA A 18 -15.44 20.03 13.49
N ALA A 19 -14.96 21.14 14.06
CA ALA A 19 -13.99 22.01 13.41
C ALA A 19 -12.63 21.31 13.20
N ILE A 20 -12.20 20.50 14.16
CA ILE A 20 -10.94 19.73 14.08
C ILE A 20 -11.10 18.59 13.07
N LEU A 21 -12.21 17.86 13.09
CA LEU A 21 -12.51 16.84 12.09
C LEU A 21 -12.42 17.40 10.67
N LEU A 22 -13.06 18.55 10.43
CA LEU A 22 -13.02 19.22 9.12
C LEU A 22 -11.61 19.66 8.74
N ALA A 23 -10.84 20.20 9.68
CA ALA A 23 -9.47 20.65 9.43
C ALA A 23 -8.54 19.49 9.06
N ILE A 24 -8.60 18.38 9.81
CA ILE A 24 -7.81 17.17 9.56
C ILE A 24 -8.22 16.55 8.22
N ASP A 25 -9.51 16.38 7.98
CA ASP A 25 -10.03 15.82 6.74
C ASP A 25 -9.58 16.63 5.52
N THR A 26 -9.72 17.97 5.58
CA THR A 26 -9.25 18.87 4.52
C THR A 26 -7.75 18.75 4.29
N ALA A 27 -6.94 18.69 5.36
CA ALA A 27 -5.49 18.55 5.24
C ALA A 27 -5.10 17.23 4.55
N LEU A 28 -5.77 16.13 4.88
CA LEU A 28 -5.56 14.83 4.23
C LEU A 28 -5.99 14.85 2.76
N GLN A 29 -7.14 15.43 2.44
CA GLN A 29 -7.63 15.54 1.05
C GLN A 29 -6.68 16.34 0.18
N ILE A 30 -6.17 17.49 0.66
CA ILE A 30 -5.17 18.31 -0.05
C ILE A 30 -3.88 17.51 -0.32
N ALA A 31 -3.51 16.61 0.60
CA ALA A 31 -2.35 15.73 0.44
C ALA A 31 -2.61 14.51 -0.47
N GLY A 32 -3.84 14.36 -0.99
CA GLY A 32 -4.23 13.26 -1.87
C GLY A 32 -4.73 12.01 -1.11
N LEU A 33 -5.00 12.10 0.19
CA LEU A 33 -5.55 11.03 1.04
C LEU A 33 -7.05 11.27 1.23
N SER A 34 -7.86 11.08 0.18
CA SER A 34 -9.27 11.47 0.16
C SER A 34 -10.23 10.41 0.70
N ASN A 35 -9.77 9.17 0.95
CA ASN A 35 -10.60 8.12 1.52
C ASN A 35 -10.63 8.23 3.06
N THR A 36 -11.55 9.04 3.58
CA THR A 36 -11.65 9.36 5.01
C THR A 36 -13.05 9.08 5.54
N LEU A 37 -13.15 8.76 6.83
CA LEU A 37 -14.38 8.70 7.62
C LEU A 37 -14.20 9.54 8.88
N THR A 38 -15.23 10.27 9.30
CA THR A 38 -15.21 11.08 10.51
C THR A 38 -16.19 10.55 11.56
N CYS A 39 -15.82 10.65 12.84
CA CYS A 39 -16.65 10.24 13.94
C CYS A 39 -16.51 11.22 15.12
N GLN A 40 -17.61 11.85 15.55
CA GLN A 40 -17.63 12.76 16.69
C GLN A 40 -17.96 12.07 18.02
N ASP A 41 -18.54 10.89 17.98
CA ASP A 41 -19.01 10.18 19.18
C ASP A 41 -18.10 8.98 19.47
N SER A 42 -17.31 9.09 20.55
CA SER A 42 -16.38 8.06 20.99
C SER A 42 -17.02 6.69 21.21
N ARG A 43 -18.34 6.63 21.54
CA ARG A 43 -19.10 5.38 21.75
C ARG A 43 -19.28 4.57 20.46
N ARG A 44 -19.26 5.23 19.29
CA ARG A 44 -19.49 4.61 17.98
C ARG A 44 -18.22 4.04 17.33
N VAL A 45 -17.05 4.35 17.87
CA VAL A 45 -15.76 4.00 17.25
C VAL A 45 -15.62 2.50 17.06
N MET A 46 -15.88 1.71 18.11
CA MET A 46 -15.73 0.25 18.05
C MET A 46 -16.72 -0.39 17.05
N ASP A 47 -17.95 0.11 16.98
CA ASP A 47 -18.95 -0.34 16.01
C ASP A 47 -18.54 0.01 14.56
N LEU A 48 -17.94 1.17 14.35
CA LEU A 48 -17.43 1.58 13.04
C LEU A 48 -16.27 0.68 12.60
N LEU A 49 -15.33 0.40 13.50
CA LEU A 49 -14.21 -0.49 13.21
C LEU A 49 -14.65 -1.94 12.91
N ALA A 50 -15.72 -2.40 13.57
CA ALA A 50 -16.29 -3.74 13.31
C ALA A 50 -17.02 -3.83 11.95
N ARG A 51 -17.60 -2.72 11.46
CA ARG A 51 -18.41 -2.70 10.23
C ARG A 51 -17.64 -2.27 8.99
N HIS A 52 -16.55 -1.54 9.16
CA HIS A 52 -15.77 -0.97 8.06
C HIS A 52 -14.30 -1.35 8.20
N PRO A 53 -13.66 -1.85 7.15
CA PRO A 53 -12.22 -2.01 7.14
C PRO A 53 -11.58 -0.61 7.17
N VAL A 54 -10.83 -0.30 8.24
CA VAL A 54 -10.16 1.00 8.43
C VAL A 54 -8.67 0.85 8.22
N GLU A 55 -8.02 1.79 7.52
CA GLU A 55 -6.58 1.74 7.24
C GLU A 55 -5.74 2.27 8.39
N VAL A 56 -6.11 3.43 8.91
CA VAL A 56 -5.45 4.14 10.01
C VAL A 56 -6.52 4.78 10.87
N LEU A 57 -6.35 4.78 12.18
CA LEU A 57 -7.19 5.51 13.12
C LEU A 57 -6.43 6.75 13.61
N LEU A 58 -7.01 7.94 13.40
CA LEU A 58 -6.60 9.19 14.05
C LEU A 58 -7.53 9.40 15.24
N LEU A 59 -6.99 9.50 16.45
CA LEU A 59 -7.78 9.45 17.68
C LEU A 59 -7.40 10.59 18.62
N ASP A 60 -8.38 11.44 18.98
CA ASP A 60 -8.20 12.37 20.08
C ASP A 60 -8.27 11.63 21.43
N LEU A 61 -7.53 12.13 22.41
CA LEU A 61 -7.55 11.61 23.78
C LEU A 61 -8.68 12.20 24.62
N THR A 62 -8.95 13.49 24.43
CA THR A 62 -9.84 14.25 25.31
C THR A 62 -11.22 14.35 24.68
N MET A 63 -12.03 13.31 24.87
CA MET A 63 -13.39 13.26 24.35
C MET A 63 -14.41 12.94 25.45
N PRO A 64 -15.65 13.40 25.31
CA PRO A 64 -16.72 12.99 26.20
C PRO A 64 -17.06 11.51 26.03
N HIS A 65 -17.63 10.91 27.07
CA HIS A 65 -18.12 9.54 27.19
C HIS A 65 -17.03 8.48 27.34
N ILE A 66 -16.24 8.20 26.31
CA ILE A 66 -15.14 7.23 26.38
C ILE A 66 -13.84 7.98 26.12
N ASP A 67 -12.92 7.89 27.08
CA ASP A 67 -11.57 8.47 26.98
C ASP A 67 -10.78 7.82 25.85
N GLY A 68 -10.03 8.62 25.10
CA GLY A 68 -9.25 8.13 23.97
C GLY A 68 -8.17 7.11 24.37
N ARG A 69 -7.67 7.13 25.61
CA ARG A 69 -6.73 6.10 26.10
C ARG A 69 -7.43 4.76 26.28
N GLU A 70 -8.68 4.77 26.77
CA GLU A 70 -9.48 3.55 26.87
C GLU A 70 -9.76 2.99 25.48
N LEU A 71 -10.12 3.86 24.50
CA LEU A 71 -10.31 3.46 23.12
C LEU A 71 -9.02 2.89 22.49
N LEU A 72 -7.87 3.53 22.70
CA LEU A 72 -6.58 3.03 22.25
C LEU A 72 -6.32 1.60 22.74
N ASN A 73 -6.53 1.35 24.03
CA ASN A 73 -6.34 0.02 24.62
C ASN A 73 -7.32 -1.02 24.03
N ARG A 74 -8.58 -0.64 23.82
CA ARG A 74 -9.60 -1.51 23.22
C ARG A 74 -9.28 -1.82 21.76
N VAL A 75 -8.92 -0.81 20.97
CA VAL A 75 -8.55 -0.97 19.56
C VAL A 75 -7.33 -1.87 19.43
N ASN A 76 -6.27 -1.64 20.21
CA ASN A 76 -5.07 -2.49 20.16
C ASN A 76 -5.34 -3.95 20.55
N ARG A 77 -6.33 -4.21 21.39
CA ARG A 77 -6.73 -5.58 21.77
C ARG A 77 -7.61 -6.25 20.72
N GLU A 78 -8.59 -5.54 20.15
CA GLU A 78 -9.63 -6.09 19.29
C GLU A 78 -9.28 -5.96 17.80
N PHE A 79 -8.47 -4.95 17.44
CA PHE A 79 -8.04 -4.64 16.06
C PHE A 79 -6.52 -4.33 16.00
N PRO A 80 -5.64 -5.26 16.41
CA PRO A 80 -4.19 -5.03 16.57
C PRO A 80 -3.47 -4.73 15.25
N GLU A 81 -4.15 -4.92 14.14
CA GLU A 81 -3.64 -4.59 12.80
C GLU A 81 -3.84 -3.11 12.44
N ILE A 82 -4.74 -2.37 13.11
CA ILE A 82 -5.03 -0.97 12.80
C ILE A 82 -4.03 -0.06 13.53
N PRO A 83 -3.14 0.65 12.83
CA PRO A 83 -2.26 1.63 13.47
C PRO A 83 -3.08 2.82 13.98
N VAL A 84 -2.86 3.18 15.24
CA VAL A 84 -3.53 4.31 15.89
C VAL A 84 -2.55 5.47 16.04
N ILE A 85 -2.87 6.61 15.45
CA ILE A 85 -2.14 7.88 15.64
C ILE A 85 -2.95 8.74 16.59
N ILE A 86 -2.36 9.12 17.71
CA ILE A 86 -2.98 10.03 18.68
C ILE A 86 -2.84 11.48 18.17
N VAL A 87 -3.95 12.22 18.17
CA VAL A 87 -3.99 13.63 17.77
C VAL A 87 -4.67 14.42 18.88
N THR A 88 -3.91 15.10 19.73
CA THR A 88 -4.47 15.69 20.96
C THR A 88 -3.85 17.04 21.32
N GLY A 89 -4.60 17.84 22.08
CA GLY A 89 -4.10 19.09 22.68
C GLY A 89 -3.25 18.91 23.93
N ALA A 90 -3.14 17.68 24.46
CA ALA A 90 -2.28 17.41 25.62
C ALA A 90 -0.80 17.50 25.20
N VAL A 91 -0.06 18.42 25.83
CA VAL A 91 1.33 18.74 25.45
C VAL A 91 2.37 18.08 26.36
N ASP A 92 1.93 17.31 27.35
CA ASP A 92 2.84 16.71 28.32
C ASP A 92 3.52 15.43 27.77
N VAL A 93 4.82 15.35 28.03
CA VAL A 93 5.68 14.24 27.57
C VAL A 93 5.24 12.91 28.21
N GLU A 94 4.73 12.94 29.43
CA GLU A 94 4.32 11.77 30.18
C GLU A 94 3.12 11.08 29.50
N THR A 95 2.11 11.86 29.08
CA THR A 95 0.98 11.36 28.28
C THR A 95 1.43 10.76 26.94
N ALA A 96 2.33 11.42 26.23
CA ALA A 96 2.85 10.91 24.98
C ALA A 96 3.57 9.55 25.18
N VAL A 97 4.44 9.45 26.18
CA VAL A 97 5.15 8.20 26.52
C VAL A 97 4.17 7.09 26.93
N LEU A 98 3.13 7.40 27.68
CA LEU A 98 2.10 6.42 28.07
C LEU A 98 1.33 5.90 26.85
N CYS A 99 0.91 6.78 25.94
CA CYS A 99 0.23 6.37 24.70
C CYS A 99 1.11 5.47 23.84
N MET A 100 2.39 5.81 23.67
CA MET A 100 3.33 4.98 22.92
C MET A 100 3.54 3.61 23.58
N LYS A 101 3.65 3.54 24.92
CA LYS A 101 3.72 2.28 25.66
C LYS A 101 2.44 1.46 25.55
N SER A 102 1.29 2.12 25.42
CA SER A 102 -0.02 1.48 25.19
C SER A 102 -0.24 1.04 23.74
N GLY A 103 0.78 1.18 22.86
CA GLY A 103 0.73 0.68 21.49
C GLY A 103 0.22 1.70 20.45
N ALA A 104 0.20 3.00 20.75
CA ALA A 104 0.01 4.01 19.72
C ALA A 104 1.15 3.94 18.69
N PHE A 105 0.80 4.09 17.42
CA PHE A 105 1.76 4.09 16.31
C PHE A 105 2.54 5.41 16.25
N ASP A 106 1.87 6.52 16.50
CA ASP A 106 2.47 7.86 16.52
C ASP A 106 1.64 8.81 17.40
N TYR A 107 2.20 9.99 17.68
CA TYR A 107 1.60 11.03 18.51
C TYR A 107 1.78 12.40 17.83
N VAL A 108 0.70 13.15 17.66
CA VAL A 108 0.65 14.47 17.04
C VAL A 108 -0.04 15.45 17.96
N ILE A 109 0.58 16.60 18.21
CA ILE A 109 0.05 17.65 19.09
C ILE A 109 -0.78 18.65 18.27
N LYS A 110 -1.95 19.05 18.79
CA LYS A 110 -2.74 20.16 18.25
C LYS A 110 -2.10 21.51 18.66
N PRO A 111 -2.03 22.54 17.77
CA PRO A 111 -2.57 22.57 16.41
C PRO A 111 -1.78 21.69 15.46
N VAL A 112 -2.51 20.97 14.59
CA VAL A 112 -1.94 19.92 13.73
C VAL A 112 -1.21 20.55 12.56
N GLU A 113 0.11 20.36 12.48
CA GLU A 113 0.89 20.69 11.29
C GLU A 113 0.63 19.66 10.19
N THR A 114 0.17 20.14 9.02
CA THR A 114 -0.24 19.26 7.90
C THR A 114 0.85 18.28 7.49
N ASP A 115 2.09 18.75 7.35
CA ASP A 115 3.21 17.89 6.91
C ASP A 115 3.52 16.79 7.93
N ARG A 116 3.42 17.10 9.22
CA ARG A 116 3.65 16.14 10.30
C ARG A 116 2.56 15.06 10.31
N LEU A 117 1.29 15.47 10.18
CA LEU A 117 0.16 14.55 10.11
C LEU A 117 0.25 13.63 8.89
N VAL A 118 0.40 14.21 7.71
CA VAL A 118 0.47 13.46 6.43
C VAL A 118 1.64 12.49 6.43
N SER A 119 2.80 12.91 6.94
CA SER A 119 3.96 12.02 7.09
C SER A 119 3.67 10.85 8.05
N GLY A 120 3.01 11.10 9.18
CA GLY A 120 2.58 10.08 10.14
C GLY A 120 1.61 9.07 9.52
N VAL A 121 0.59 9.57 8.82
CA VAL A 121 -0.40 8.73 8.13
C VAL A 121 0.25 7.87 7.04
N ASN A 122 1.11 8.45 6.20
CA ASN A 122 1.80 7.69 5.15
C ASN A 122 2.67 6.56 5.75
N ARG A 123 3.38 6.82 6.86
CA ARG A 123 4.13 5.76 7.55
C ARG A 123 3.22 4.66 8.11
N ALA A 124 2.06 5.05 8.67
CA ALA A 124 1.09 4.09 9.20
C ALA A 124 0.48 3.21 8.09
N VAL A 125 0.15 3.80 6.93
CA VAL A 125 -0.32 3.07 5.74
C VAL A 125 0.73 2.07 5.27
N SER A 126 1.97 2.53 5.05
CA SER A 126 3.08 1.64 4.62
C SER A 126 3.36 0.52 5.63
N PHE A 127 3.29 0.81 6.93
CA PHE A 127 3.45 -0.20 7.97
C PHE A 127 2.36 -1.27 7.92
N ARG A 128 1.11 -0.87 7.66
CA ARG A 128 -0.01 -1.79 7.54
C ARG A 128 0.09 -2.65 6.29
N GLU A 129 0.49 -2.08 5.16
CA GLU A 129 0.78 -2.82 3.94
C GLU A 129 1.83 -3.91 4.18
N LEU A 130 2.97 -3.56 4.79
CA LEU A 130 4.01 -4.53 5.15
C LEU A 130 3.51 -5.63 6.10
N LYS A 131 2.64 -5.30 7.06
CA LYS A 131 2.02 -6.31 7.94
C LYS A 131 1.09 -7.25 7.17
N ARG A 132 0.29 -6.73 6.24
CA ARG A 132 -0.59 -7.57 5.39
C ARG A 132 0.23 -8.51 4.52
N GLU A 133 1.28 -8.02 3.88
CA GLU A 133 2.21 -8.84 3.09
C GLU A 133 2.84 -9.95 3.93
N ASN A 134 3.32 -9.61 5.13
CA ASN A 134 3.92 -10.59 6.04
C ASN A 134 2.90 -11.62 6.55
N PHE A 135 1.66 -11.20 6.79
CA PHE A 135 0.58 -12.09 7.21
C PHE A 135 0.16 -13.03 6.07
N ALA A 136 -0.01 -12.49 4.87
CA ALA A 136 -0.29 -13.28 3.67
C ALA A 136 0.80 -14.32 3.43
N LEU A 137 2.07 -13.90 3.50
CA LEU A 137 3.23 -14.79 3.42
C LEU A 137 3.19 -15.94 4.45
N LYS A 138 2.89 -15.63 5.71
CA LYS A 138 2.80 -16.64 6.78
C LYS A 138 1.63 -17.61 6.57
N HIS A 139 0.49 -17.11 6.12
CA HIS A 139 -0.68 -17.95 5.86
C HIS A 139 -0.47 -18.87 4.65
N HIS A 140 0.16 -18.39 3.59
CA HIS A 140 0.47 -19.21 2.41
C HIS A 140 1.55 -20.27 2.69
N ILE A 141 2.53 -19.97 3.56
CA ILE A 141 3.52 -20.98 4.00
C ILE A 141 2.86 -22.12 4.82
N LEU A 142 1.69 -21.87 5.42
CA LEU A 142 0.94 -22.83 6.23
C LEU A 142 -0.21 -23.53 5.46
N ALA A 143 -0.53 -23.06 4.26
CA ALA A 143 -1.52 -23.70 3.39
C ALA A 143 -0.84 -24.78 2.55
N ASP A 144 -1.27 -26.04 2.67
CA ASP A 144 -0.72 -27.17 1.90
C ASP A 144 -1.14 -27.19 0.41
N ALA A 145 -1.94 -26.21 -0.07
CA ALA A 145 -2.46 -26.15 -1.43
C ALA A 145 -2.48 -24.73 -2.00
N LEU A 146 -2.35 -24.63 -3.34
CA LEU A 146 -2.54 -23.39 -4.09
C LEU A 146 -4.04 -23.05 -4.15
N GLU A 147 -4.38 -21.76 -4.07
CA GLU A 147 -5.75 -21.26 -4.24
C GLU A 147 -6.19 -21.28 -5.71
N LYS A 148 -5.26 -20.98 -6.62
CA LYS A 148 -5.49 -20.90 -8.07
C LYS A 148 -4.47 -21.72 -8.86
N PRO A 149 -4.45 -23.06 -8.71
CA PRO A 149 -3.45 -23.93 -9.35
C PRO A 149 -3.46 -23.81 -10.88
N GLU A 150 -4.60 -23.43 -11.47
CA GLU A 150 -4.76 -23.22 -12.91
C GLU A 150 -3.86 -22.10 -13.47
N ALA A 151 -3.51 -21.10 -12.67
CA ALA A 151 -2.63 -20.02 -13.10
C ALA A 151 -1.18 -20.48 -13.33
N PHE A 152 -0.80 -21.64 -12.77
CA PHE A 152 0.55 -22.19 -12.84
C PHE A 152 0.69 -23.35 -13.83
N THR A 153 -0.34 -23.66 -14.61
CA THR A 153 -0.34 -24.81 -15.52
C THR A 153 0.75 -24.76 -16.60
N SER A 154 1.23 -23.56 -16.94
CA SER A 154 2.36 -23.37 -17.86
C SER A 154 3.72 -23.75 -17.25
N ILE A 155 3.81 -23.94 -15.94
CA ILE A 155 5.04 -24.24 -15.21
C ILE A 155 4.96 -25.64 -14.63
N ILE A 156 5.59 -26.59 -15.32
CA ILE A 156 5.57 -28.01 -14.92
C ILE A 156 6.64 -28.24 -13.86
N THR A 157 6.23 -28.57 -12.63
CA THR A 157 7.15 -28.85 -11.54
C THR A 157 6.55 -29.79 -10.49
N ASN A 158 7.41 -30.64 -9.89
CA ASN A 158 7.11 -31.42 -8.69
C ASN A 158 7.98 -31.01 -7.51
N ASN A 159 8.74 -29.90 -7.65
CA ASN A 159 9.65 -29.45 -6.63
C ASN A 159 8.90 -28.67 -5.53
N LYS A 160 9.00 -29.12 -4.27
CA LYS A 160 8.38 -28.45 -3.12
C LYS A 160 8.77 -27.00 -2.95
N LYS A 161 10.03 -26.65 -3.27
CA LYS A 161 10.48 -25.23 -3.22
C LYS A 161 9.76 -24.38 -4.28
N MET A 162 9.50 -24.94 -5.46
CA MET A 162 8.72 -24.23 -6.49
C MET A 162 7.26 -24.06 -6.07
N LEU A 163 6.66 -25.05 -5.44
CA LEU A 163 5.31 -24.92 -4.88
C LEU A 163 5.23 -23.81 -3.83
N SER A 164 6.22 -23.68 -2.96
CA SER A 164 6.30 -22.56 -2.01
C SER A 164 6.47 -21.21 -2.72
N ILE A 165 7.20 -21.15 -3.85
CA ILE A 165 7.29 -19.95 -4.67
C ILE A 165 5.94 -19.62 -5.31
N PHE A 166 5.17 -20.61 -5.76
CA PHE A 166 3.83 -20.41 -6.31
C PHE A 166 2.87 -19.81 -5.26
N GLN A 167 2.87 -20.36 -4.04
CA GLN A 167 2.11 -19.81 -2.93
C GLN A 167 2.50 -18.35 -2.63
N TYR A 168 3.80 -18.07 -2.66
CA TYR A 168 4.30 -16.71 -2.51
C TYR A 168 3.80 -15.77 -3.61
N ILE A 169 3.83 -16.22 -4.88
CA ILE A 169 3.32 -15.48 -6.03
C ILE A 169 1.82 -15.16 -5.86
N GLU A 170 1.00 -16.13 -5.44
CA GLU A 170 -0.42 -15.89 -5.16
C GLU A 170 -0.61 -14.80 -4.10
N SER A 171 0.22 -14.81 -3.04
CA SER A 171 0.10 -13.86 -1.94
C SER A 171 0.43 -12.42 -2.34
N ILE A 172 1.39 -12.21 -3.25
CA ILE A 172 1.85 -10.88 -3.64
C ILE A 172 1.19 -10.35 -4.91
N ALA A 173 0.50 -11.20 -5.68
CA ALA A 173 -0.02 -10.85 -6.99
C ALA A 173 -0.99 -9.66 -6.99
N GLN A 174 -1.71 -9.43 -5.90
CA GLN A 174 -2.65 -8.32 -5.74
C GLN A 174 -2.03 -7.04 -5.15
N THR A 175 -0.72 -7.06 -4.87
CA THR A 175 -0.01 -5.88 -4.37
C THR A 175 0.41 -4.96 -5.52
N SER A 176 0.50 -3.66 -5.27
CA SER A 176 0.99 -2.68 -6.25
C SER A 176 2.52 -2.50 -6.21
N GLN A 177 3.22 -3.33 -5.43
CA GLN A 177 4.66 -3.20 -5.24
C GLN A 177 5.44 -3.82 -6.42
N PRO A 178 6.58 -3.23 -6.81
CA PRO A 178 7.45 -3.84 -7.81
C PRO A 178 8.05 -5.14 -7.28
N VAL A 179 8.05 -6.17 -8.14
CA VAL A 179 8.55 -7.52 -7.79
C VAL A 179 9.86 -7.78 -8.52
N LEU A 180 10.91 -8.13 -7.78
CA LEU A 180 12.19 -8.56 -8.34
C LEU A 180 12.24 -10.09 -8.45
N ILE A 181 12.37 -10.60 -9.69
CA ILE A 181 12.51 -12.03 -9.98
C ILE A 181 13.99 -12.32 -10.27
N ARG A 182 14.64 -13.08 -9.41
CA ARG A 182 16.06 -13.46 -9.58
C ARG A 182 16.19 -14.94 -9.95
N GLY A 183 17.09 -15.23 -10.88
CA GLY A 183 17.40 -16.59 -11.31
C GLY A 183 18.33 -16.58 -12.53
N GLU A 184 18.91 -17.75 -12.84
CA GLU A 184 19.77 -17.95 -14.01
C GLU A 184 19.01 -17.67 -15.32
N THR A 185 19.74 -17.47 -16.40
CA THR A 185 19.13 -17.30 -17.73
C THR A 185 18.43 -18.59 -18.15
N GLY A 186 17.22 -18.46 -18.70
CA GLY A 186 16.44 -19.61 -19.18
C GLY A 186 15.64 -20.39 -18.13
N VAL A 187 15.67 -20.01 -16.82
CA VAL A 187 14.93 -20.73 -15.77
C VAL A 187 13.41 -20.41 -15.73
N GLY A 188 12.91 -19.57 -16.63
CA GLY A 188 11.48 -19.26 -16.73
C GLY A 188 11.04 -18.01 -15.96
N LYS A 189 11.91 -17.02 -15.73
CA LYS A 189 11.55 -15.74 -15.07
C LYS A 189 10.33 -15.07 -15.70
N GLU A 190 10.25 -15.05 -17.03
CA GLU A 190 9.10 -14.48 -17.74
C GLU A 190 7.80 -15.24 -17.49
N LEU A 191 7.84 -16.57 -17.36
CA LEU A 191 6.64 -17.36 -17.01
C LEU A 191 6.10 -16.95 -15.63
N ILE A 192 6.98 -16.75 -14.67
CA ILE A 192 6.62 -16.25 -13.33
C ILE A 192 6.01 -14.84 -13.41
N ALA A 193 6.60 -13.93 -14.20
CA ALA A 193 6.07 -12.59 -14.39
C ALA A 193 4.68 -12.58 -15.05
N ARG A 194 4.45 -13.45 -16.05
CA ARG A 194 3.14 -13.63 -16.70
C ARG A 194 2.10 -14.20 -15.73
N THR A 195 2.49 -15.15 -14.88
CA THR A 195 1.62 -15.72 -13.85
C THR A 195 1.23 -14.65 -12.82
N LEU A 196 2.17 -13.82 -12.37
CA LEU A 196 1.89 -12.65 -11.52
C LEU A 196 0.87 -11.72 -12.15
N HIS A 197 1.05 -11.37 -13.43
CA HIS A 197 0.10 -10.53 -14.16
C HIS A 197 -1.30 -11.17 -14.22
N THR A 198 -1.40 -12.46 -14.52
CA THR A 198 -2.68 -13.19 -14.55
C THR A 198 -3.37 -13.17 -13.18
N LEU A 199 -2.62 -13.41 -12.10
CA LEU A 199 -3.15 -13.44 -10.74
C LEU A 199 -3.50 -12.06 -10.18
N SER A 200 -2.85 -10.99 -10.68
CA SER A 200 -3.11 -9.62 -10.23
C SER A 200 -4.51 -9.12 -10.60
N GLY A 201 -5.14 -9.72 -11.61
CA GLY A 201 -6.44 -9.28 -12.13
C GLY A 201 -6.41 -7.96 -12.89
N LEU A 202 -5.22 -7.45 -13.25
CA LEU A 202 -5.07 -6.24 -14.04
C LEU A 202 -5.58 -6.47 -15.47
N GLU A 203 -6.42 -5.57 -15.97
CA GLU A 203 -7.01 -5.66 -17.32
C GLU A 203 -6.09 -5.12 -18.43
N GLY A 204 -5.06 -4.36 -18.07
CA GLY A 204 -4.08 -3.80 -19.01
C GLY A 204 -3.14 -4.86 -19.58
N ALA A 205 -2.32 -4.46 -20.55
CA ALA A 205 -1.41 -5.38 -21.24
C ALA A 205 -0.23 -5.82 -20.34
N PHE A 206 0.24 -7.07 -20.57
CA PHE A 206 1.55 -7.50 -20.13
C PHE A 206 2.58 -7.11 -21.19
N VAL A 207 3.44 -6.15 -20.88
CA VAL A 207 4.48 -5.64 -21.77
C VAL A 207 5.83 -6.11 -21.26
N ALA A 208 6.54 -6.93 -22.04
CA ALA A 208 7.87 -7.41 -21.73
C ALA A 208 8.92 -6.72 -22.59
N VAL A 209 10.05 -6.36 -22.00
CA VAL A 209 11.21 -5.82 -22.71
C VAL A 209 12.50 -6.38 -22.12
N ASN A 210 13.39 -6.84 -22.99
CA ASN A 210 14.77 -7.17 -22.59
C ASN A 210 15.59 -5.88 -22.67
N VAL A 211 16.18 -5.48 -21.55
CA VAL A 211 16.97 -4.24 -21.44
C VAL A 211 18.46 -4.45 -21.64
N ALA A 212 18.93 -5.69 -21.62
CA ALA A 212 20.31 -6.02 -21.92
C ALA A 212 20.64 -5.67 -23.37
N GLY A 213 21.61 -4.83 -23.59
CA GLY A 213 22.05 -4.44 -24.93
C GLY A 213 21.33 -3.23 -25.54
N LEU A 214 20.45 -2.58 -24.79
CA LEU A 214 19.96 -1.25 -25.14
C LEU A 214 20.97 -0.21 -24.64
N ASP A 215 21.42 0.69 -25.52
CA ASP A 215 22.15 1.87 -25.07
C ASP A 215 21.20 2.86 -24.35
N ASP A 216 21.75 3.79 -23.56
CA ASP A 216 20.96 4.68 -22.70
C ASP A 216 19.92 5.51 -23.47
N ASN A 217 20.22 5.90 -24.72
CA ASN A 217 19.31 6.72 -25.52
C ASN A 217 18.15 5.88 -26.05
N VAL A 218 18.45 4.67 -26.54
CA VAL A 218 17.45 3.72 -27.04
C VAL A 218 16.58 3.21 -25.89
N PHE A 219 17.17 2.98 -24.71
CA PHE A 219 16.45 2.58 -23.51
C PHE A 219 15.42 3.63 -23.08
N SER A 220 15.85 4.91 -22.98
CA SER A 220 14.97 6.01 -22.63
C SER A 220 13.83 6.19 -23.64
N ASP A 221 14.13 6.18 -24.93
CA ASP A 221 13.12 6.29 -25.98
C ASP A 221 12.14 5.11 -26.00
N THR A 222 12.64 3.91 -25.75
CA THR A 222 11.79 2.72 -25.70
C THR A 222 10.83 2.76 -24.51
N LEU A 223 11.29 3.17 -23.32
CA LEU A 223 10.46 3.20 -22.11
C LEU A 223 9.47 4.36 -22.10
N PHE A 224 9.94 5.58 -22.41
CA PHE A 224 9.15 6.80 -22.27
C PHE A 224 8.51 7.27 -23.57
N GLY A 225 9.03 6.82 -24.74
CA GLY A 225 8.61 7.29 -26.04
C GLY A 225 9.09 8.71 -26.33
N HIS A 226 8.65 9.27 -27.46
CA HIS A 226 8.93 10.65 -27.85
C HIS A 226 7.79 11.27 -28.64
N VAL A 227 7.73 12.59 -28.63
CA VAL A 227 6.90 13.37 -29.55
C VAL A 227 7.70 13.73 -30.80
N ARG A 228 7.01 13.93 -31.90
CA ARG A 228 7.62 14.35 -33.16
C ARG A 228 8.49 15.60 -32.96
N GLY A 229 9.72 15.55 -33.47
CA GLY A 229 10.68 16.64 -33.36
C GLY A 229 11.49 16.70 -32.06
N ALA A 230 11.35 15.73 -31.16
CA ALA A 230 12.11 15.68 -29.91
C ALA A 230 13.62 15.56 -30.12
N PHE A 231 14.07 14.93 -31.22
CA PHE A 231 15.48 14.80 -31.63
C PHE A 231 15.59 14.62 -33.13
N THR A 232 16.82 14.66 -33.67
CA THR A 232 17.08 14.48 -35.09
C THR A 232 16.70 13.06 -35.53
N GLY A 233 15.68 12.93 -36.35
CA GLY A 233 15.13 11.64 -36.79
C GLY A 233 13.78 11.26 -36.15
N ALA A 234 13.27 12.04 -35.19
CA ALA A 234 11.95 11.84 -34.63
C ALA A 234 10.84 12.34 -35.59
N GLU A 235 10.55 11.54 -36.63
CA GLU A 235 9.58 11.94 -37.66
C GLU A 235 8.10 11.80 -37.24
N ARG A 236 7.82 10.95 -36.24
CA ARG A 236 6.47 10.65 -35.72
C ARG A 236 6.49 10.55 -34.21
N ASP A 237 5.30 10.68 -33.59
CA ASP A 237 5.13 10.35 -32.17
C ASP A 237 5.31 8.85 -31.96
N ARG A 238 5.98 8.47 -30.87
CA ARG A 238 6.16 7.09 -30.43
C ARG A 238 5.72 6.95 -28.98
N ARG A 239 4.74 6.08 -28.72
CA ARG A 239 4.34 5.73 -27.36
C ARG A 239 5.39 4.86 -26.69
N GLY A 240 5.76 5.22 -25.45
CA GLY A 240 6.67 4.43 -24.63
C GLY A 240 6.02 3.16 -24.09
N LEU A 241 6.85 2.18 -23.69
CA LEU A 241 6.36 0.93 -23.11
C LEU A 241 5.66 1.13 -21.76
N ILE A 242 6.03 2.15 -20.99
CA ILE A 242 5.35 2.52 -19.73
C ILE A 242 3.90 2.93 -20.01
N GLU A 243 3.66 3.72 -21.05
CA GLU A 243 2.32 4.10 -21.48
C GLU A 243 1.52 2.89 -21.98
N GLN A 244 2.15 2.01 -22.75
CA GLN A 244 1.52 0.80 -23.28
C GLN A 244 1.14 -0.19 -22.16
N ALA A 245 1.92 -0.26 -21.08
CA ALA A 245 1.67 -1.10 -19.91
C ALA A 245 0.71 -0.48 -18.90
N SER A 246 0.15 0.71 -19.19
CA SER A 246 -0.75 1.40 -18.27
C SER A 246 -1.97 0.54 -17.93
N GLY A 247 -2.27 0.41 -16.62
CA GLY A 247 -3.33 -0.49 -16.12
C GLY A 247 -2.99 -1.99 -16.19
N GLY A 248 -1.77 -2.33 -16.61
CA GLY A 248 -1.26 -3.70 -16.73
C GLY A 248 0.08 -3.88 -16.03
N THR A 249 0.98 -4.65 -16.65
CA THR A 249 2.29 -4.99 -16.09
C THR A 249 3.41 -4.70 -17.08
N LEU A 250 4.44 -3.98 -16.65
CA LEU A 250 5.71 -3.85 -17.37
C LEU A 250 6.74 -4.81 -16.77
N PHE A 251 7.24 -5.72 -17.57
CA PHE A 251 8.31 -6.65 -17.21
C PHE A 251 9.62 -6.23 -17.88
N LEU A 252 10.63 -5.92 -17.05
CA LEU A 252 11.97 -5.59 -17.49
C LEU A 252 12.86 -6.83 -17.28
N ASP A 253 13.33 -7.45 -18.34
CA ASP A 253 14.22 -8.61 -18.26
C ASP A 253 15.68 -8.18 -18.38
N GLU A 254 16.56 -8.89 -17.70
CA GLU A 254 18.02 -8.67 -17.70
C GLU A 254 18.44 -7.24 -17.30
N ILE A 255 17.87 -6.79 -16.15
CA ILE A 255 18.25 -5.51 -15.52
C ILE A 255 19.64 -5.62 -14.87
#